data_27470fa1b80ad948ab63d117ae5ecbfc
#
_entry.id   27470fa1b80ad948ab63d117ae5ecbfc
#
_cell.length_a   1.000
_cell.length_b   1.000
_cell.length_c   1.000
_cell.angle_alpha   90.00
_cell.angle_beta   90.00
_cell.angle_gamma   90.00
#
_symmetry.space_group_name_H-M   'P 1'
#
loop_
_entity.id
_entity.type
_entity.pdbx_description
1 polymer ?
#
loop_
_entity_poly.entity_id
_entity_poly.type
_entity_poly.pdbx_seq_one_letter_code
_entity_poly.pdbx_strand_id
1 'polypeptide(L)'
;MGRTSELAPLGNGRAVDTSTGEVLDLRERPGMFVYVPDRPRWGEGWFMAIQEAFVALAKDKSLSGRPMRVLTYMMGRLDWDNYITLSQVEIAGELDLHRQHVHAAIKLLVERGIIQEGPKNGRSHSYRLNSTYGWKGKTINLRERRKIEALPGGASTEGSPED
;
A
#
# COMPACT_ATOMS: atom_id res chain seq x y z
N MET A 1 -21.27 35.96 -17.81
CA MET A 1 -20.98 34.55 -18.02
C MET A 1 -19.54 34.32 -17.59
N GLY A 2 -19.33 33.70 -16.43
CA GLY A 2 -17.99 33.41 -15.91
C GLY A 2 -17.29 32.38 -16.80
N ARG A 3 -16.10 32.71 -17.31
CA ARG A 3 -15.22 31.74 -17.94
C ARG A 3 -14.83 30.72 -16.86
N THR A 4 -15.22 29.48 -17.06
CA THR A 4 -14.72 28.38 -16.24
C THR A 4 -13.26 28.17 -16.65
N SER A 5 -12.33 28.76 -15.89
CA SER A 5 -10.90 28.51 -16.09
C SER A 5 -10.63 27.07 -15.73
N GLU A 6 -10.18 26.27 -16.67
CA GLU A 6 -9.69 24.92 -16.39
C GLU A 6 -8.31 25.01 -15.74
N LEU A 7 -8.26 24.81 -14.42
CA LEU A 7 -7.02 24.83 -13.66
C LEU A 7 -6.49 23.40 -13.50
N ALA A 8 -5.25 23.17 -13.90
CA ALA A 8 -4.54 21.93 -13.68
C ALA A 8 -3.54 22.08 -12.51
N PRO A 9 -3.56 21.17 -11.51
CA PRO A 9 -2.67 21.26 -10.36
C PRO A 9 -1.21 20.95 -10.77
N LEU A 10 -0.27 21.79 -10.30
CA LEU A 10 1.17 21.60 -10.48
C LEU A 10 1.86 21.04 -9.22
N GLY A 11 1.12 20.85 -8.11
CA GLY A 11 1.67 20.53 -6.80
C GLY A 11 2.18 21.77 -6.04
N ASN A 12 2.55 21.59 -4.77
CA ASN A 12 3.07 22.64 -3.88
C ASN A 12 2.18 23.90 -3.77
N GLY A 13 0.85 23.73 -3.85
CA GLY A 13 -0.10 24.84 -3.77
C GLY A 13 -0.14 25.72 -5.02
N ARG A 14 0.35 25.25 -6.18
CA ARG A 14 0.28 25.94 -7.47
C ARG A 14 -0.62 25.20 -8.46
N ALA A 15 -1.22 25.95 -9.36
CA ALA A 15 -1.98 25.44 -10.49
C ALA A 15 -1.62 26.24 -11.76
N VAL A 16 -1.86 25.65 -12.93
CA VAL A 16 -1.73 26.33 -14.21
C VAL A 16 -3.14 26.49 -14.82
N ASP A 17 -3.44 27.65 -15.29
CA ASP A 17 -4.60 27.90 -16.14
C ASP A 17 -4.29 27.32 -17.53
N THR A 18 -5.01 26.24 -17.91
CA THR A 18 -4.73 25.54 -19.17
C THR A 18 -5.12 26.36 -20.40
N SER A 19 -5.93 27.40 -20.22
CA SER A 19 -6.35 28.28 -21.32
C SER A 19 -5.34 29.41 -21.61
N THR A 20 -4.66 29.89 -20.56
CA THR A 20 -3.71 31.03 -20.67
C THR A 20 -2.27 30.61 -20.47
N GLY A 21 -2.01 29.44 -19.85
CA GLY A 21 -0.67 29.00 -19.45
C GLY A 21 -0.14 29.71 -18.20
N GLU A 22 -0.94 30.58 -17.54
CA GLU A 22 -0.54 31.30 -16.34
C GLU A 22 -0.41 30.33 -15.15
N VAL A 23 0.69 30.45 -14.40
CA VAL A 23 0.89 29.70 -13.16
C VAL A 23 0.41 30.52 -11.98
N LEU A 24 -0.55 29.98 -11.24
CA LEU A 24 -1.18 30.61 -10.10
C LEU A 24 -0.70 29.99 -8.78
N ASP A 25 -0.33 30.83 -7.80
CA ASP A 25 -0.14 30.35 -6.42
C ASP A 25 -1.48 30.38 -5.68
N LEU A 26 -1.98 29.20 -5.32
CA LEU A 26 -3.29 29.04 -4.68
C LEU A 26 -3.28 29.49 -3.20
N ARG A 27 -2.09 29.67 -2.61
CA ARG A 27 -1.95 30.17 -1.22
C ARG A 27 -2.27 31.66 -1.15
N GLU A 28 -2.03 32.39 -2.23
CA GLU A 28 -2.31 33.83 -2.32
C GLU A 28 -3.75 34.15 -2.75
N ARG A 29 -4.53 33.11 -3.07
CA ARG A 29 -5.93 33.24 -3.55
C ARG A 29 -6.88 32.43 -2.69
N PRO A 30 -7.20 32.86 -1.45
CA PRO A 30 -8.12 32.16 -0.59
C PRO A 30 -9.51 32.05 -1.24
N GLY A 31 -10.08 30.84 -1.17
CA GLY A 31 -11.38 30.52 -1.78
C GLY A 31 -11.31 29.96 -3.21
N MET A 32 -10.12 29.84 -3.80
CA MET A 32 -9.95 29.12 -5.06
C MET A 32 -9.72 27.62 -4.80
N PHE A 33 -10.55 26.79 -5.41
CA PHE A 33 -10.45 25.33 -5.31
C PHE A 33 -10.10 24.75 -6.67
N VAL A 34 -9.09 23.89 -6.71
CA VAL A 34 -8.79 23.08 -7.89
C VAL A 34 -9.36 21.70 -7.65
N TYR A 35 -10.28 21.27 -8.50
CA TYR A 35 -10.75 19.89 -8.49
C TYR A 35 -9.64 18.99 -8.98
N VAL A 36 -9.08 18.21 -8.06
CA VAL A 36 -8.19 17.10 -8.40
C VAL A 36 -9.06 15.86 -8.49
N PRO A 37 -9.23 15.28 -9.69
CA PRO A 37 -9.99 14.03 -9.80
C PRO A 37 -9.40 12.98 -8.84
N ASP A 38 -10.24 12.30 -8.10
CA ASP A 38 -9.84 11.23 -7.15
C ASP A 38 -9.14 10.03 -7.84
N ARG A 39 -9.10 10.03 -9.17
CA ARG A 39 -8.42 8.98 -9.93
C ARG A 39 -6.98 9.38 -10.17
N PRO A 40 -6.02 8.64 -9.58
CA PRO A 40 -4.62 8.86 -9.88
C PRO A 40 -4.38 8.64 -11.39
N ARG A 41 -3.60 9.52 -12.00
CA ARG A 41 -3.16 9.43 -13.41
C ARG A 41 -2.38 8.14 -13.73
N TRP A 42 -2.05 7.35 -12.71
CA TRP A 42 -1.22 6.14 -12.77
C TRP A 42 -2.00 4.86 -13.08
N GLY A 43 -3.30 4.97 -13.42
CA GLY A 43 -4.15 3.81 -13.66
C GLY A 43 -4.65 3.13 -12.39
N GLU A 44 -5.31 2.00 -12.56
CA GLU A 44 -5.75 1.15 -11.45
C GLU A 44 -4.57 0.34 -10.90
N GLY A 45 -4.53 0.11 -9.60
CA GLY A 45 -3.55 -0.80 -9.01
C GLY A 45 -2.23 -0.18 -8.54
N TRP A 46 -2.23 1.06 -8.09
CA TRP A 46 -1.08 1.67 -7.42
C TRP A 46 -1.17 1.56 -5.89
N PHE A 47 -0.04 1.63 -5.23
CA PHE A 47 0.09 1.80 -3.78
C PHE A 47 1.28 2.72 -3.47
N MET A 48 1.27 3.34 -2.28
CA MET A 48 2.41 4.14 -1.81
C MET A 48 3.49 3.22 -1.27
N ALA A 49 4.74 3.46 -1.64
CA ALA A 49 5.90 2.74 -1.13
C ALA A 49 6.78 3.66 -0.29
N ILE A 50 7.40 3.12 0.76
CA ILE A 50 8.35 3.84 1.62
C ILE A 50 9.76 3.52 1.13
N GLN A 51 10.48 4.53 0.65
CA GLN A 51 11.81 4.36 0.03
C GLN A 51 12.82 3.70 0.96
N GLU A 52 12.92 4.14 2.22
CA GLU A 52 13.83 3.59 3.21
C GLU A 52 13.55 2.10 3.50
N ALA A 53 12.27 1.72 3.50
CA ALA A 53 11.88 0.33 3.69
C ALA A 53 12.35 -0.55 2.52
N PHE A 54 12.28 -0.06 1.29
CA PHE A 54 12.79 -0.78 0.12
C PHE A 54 14.32 -0.93 0.14
N VAL A 55 15.03 0.10 0.58
CA VAL A 55 16.48 0.01 0.80
C VAL A 55 16.80 -1.06 1.86
N ALA A 56 16.05 -1.11 2.95
CA ALA A 56 16.22 -2.12 3.99
C ALA A 56 15.94 -3.55 3.47
N LEU A 57 14.86 -3.73 2.70
CA LEU A 57 14.54 -5.01 2.05
C LEU A 57 15.67 -5.48 1.12
N ALA A 58 16.22 -4.56 0.31
CA ALA A 58 17.29 -4.89 -0.64
C ALA A 58 18.60 -5.28 0.06
N LYS A 59 18.86 -4.74 1.26
CA LYS A 59 20.06 -5.06 2.07
C LYS A 59 19.92 -6.35 2.87
N ASP A 60 18.71 -6.83 3.11
CA ASP A 60 18.48 -8.07 3.87
C ASP A 60 18.77 -9.29 3.00
N LYS A 61 19.94 -9.87 3.19
CA LYS A 61 20.39 -11.05 2.44
C LYS A 61 19.47 -12.27 2.62
N SER A 62 18.74 -12.36 3.73
CA SER A 62 17.81 -13.47 3.99
C SER A 62 16.59 -13.45 3.07
N LEU A 63 16.27 -12.29 2.50
CA LEU A 63 15.14 -12.09 1.58
C LEU A 63 15.52 -12.32 0.11
N SER A 64 16.77 -12.71 -0.17
CA SER A 64 17.20 -12.96 -1.55
C SER A 64 16.44 -14.14 -2.19
N GLY A 65 16.24 -14.06 -3.52
CA GLY A 65 15.64 -15.16 -4.29
C GLY A 65 14.13 -15.35 -4.04
N ARG A 66 13.74 -16.53 -3.58
CA ARG A 66 12.31 -16.90 -3.43
C ARG A 66 11.52 -16.00 -2.48
N PRO A 67 11.99 -15.64 -1.28
CA PRO A 67 11.25 -14.75 -0.40
C PRO A 67 10.95 -13.39 -1.03
N MET A 68 11.91 -12.82 -1.75
CA MET A 68 11.71 -11.54 -2.44
C MET A 68 10.72 -11.66 -3.59
N ARG A 69 10.76 -12.76 -4.36
CA ARG A 69 9.77 -13.01 -5.43
C ARG A 69 8.35 -13.11 -4.86
N VAL A 70 8.18 -13.86 -3.76
CA VAL A 70 6.89 -14.00 -3.08
C VAL A 70 6.41 -12.66 -2.55
N LEU A 71 7.27 -11.89 -1.86
CA LEU A 71 6.93 -10.56 -1.35
C LEU A 71 6.51 -9.62 -2.49
N THR A 72 7.29 -9.53 -3.55
CA THR A 72 7.00 -8.64 -4.69
C THR A 72 5.66 -9.00 -5.34
N TYR A 73 5.37 -10.29 -5.51
CA TYR A 73 4.09 -10.74 -6.04
C TYR A 73 2.93 -10.36 -5.11
N MET A 74 3.07 -10.59 -3.81
CA MET A 74 2.06 -10.22 -2.81
C MET A 74 1.82 -8.70 -2.80
N MET A 75 2.87 -7.89 -2.89
CA MET A 75 2.76 -6.42 -2.98
C MET A 75 2.04 -5.97 -4.26
N GLY A 76 2.26 -6.64 -5.37
CA GLY A 76 1.56 -6.39 -6.64
C GLY A 76 0.06 -6.76 -6.59
N ARG A 77 -0.36 -7.52 -5.60
CA ARG A 77 -1.74 -7.97 -5.38
C ARG A 77 -2.37 -7.39 -4.11
N LEU A 78 -1.78 -6.29 -3.58
CA LEU A 78 -2.37 -5.60 -2.44
C LEU A 78 -3.79 -5.13 -2.75
N ASP A 79 -4.70 -5.47 -1.85
CA ASP A 79 -6.04 -4.93 -1.78
C ASP A 79 -6.10 -3.73 -0.81
N TRP A 80 -7.27 -3.16 -0.64
CA TRP A 80 -7.49 -1.98 0.20
C TRP A 80 -7.04 -2.24 1.65
N ASP A 81 -6.53 -1.20 2.30
CA ASP A 81 -5.97 -1.26 3.66
C ASP A 81 -4.86 -2.32 3.86
N ASN A 82 -4.06 -2.53 2.81
CA ASN A 82 -2.92 -3.47 2.78
C ASN A 82 -3.29 -4.95 2.91
N TYR A 83 -4.54 -5.33 2.73
CA TYR A 83 -4.92 -6.74 2.73
C TYR A 83 -4.38 -7.48 1.52
N ILE A 84 -4.07 -8.77 1.74
CA ILE A 84 -3.61 -9.72 0.73
C ILE A 84 -4.45 -10.98 0.91
N THR A 85 -5.36 -11.22 -0.02
CA THR A 85 -6.34 -12.31 0.05
C THR A 85 -5.92 -13.57 -0.73
N LEU A 86 -4.65 -13.66 -1.11
CA LEU A 86 -4.09 -14.78 -1.87
C LEU A 86 -3.82 -15.99 -0.99
N SER A 87 -4.20 -17.17 -1.45
CA SER A 87 -3.77 -18.43 -0.85
C SER A 87 -2.33 -18.79 -1.26
N GLN A 88 -1.67 -19.57 -0.42
CA GLN A 88 -0.33 -20.08 -0.74
C GLN A 88 -0.30 -20.97 -2.00
N VAL A 89 -1.42 -21.61 -2.33
CA VAL A 89 -1.57 -22.42 -3.54
C VAL A 89 -1.60 -21.54 -4.78
N GLU A 90 -2.35 -20.43 -4.75
CA GLU A 90 -2.37 -19.46 -5.84
C GLU A 90 -1.00 -18.84 -6.07
N ILE A 91 -0.32 -18.41 -5.00
CA ILE A 91 1.04 -17.85 -5.09
C ILE A 91 2.01 -18.88 -5.70
N ALA A 92 1.91 -20.14 -5.29
CA ALA A 92 2.75 -21.21 -5.81
C ALA A 92 2.52 -21.46 -7.31
N GLY A 93 1.27 -21.49 -7.74
CA GLY A 93 0.91 -21.66 -9.16
C GLY A 93 1.38 -20.50 -10.03
N GLU A 94 1.13 -19.27 -9.59
CA GLU A 94 1.48 -18.05 -10.36
C GLU A 94 3.01 -17.84 -10.49
N LEU A 95 3.77 -18.23 -9.46
CA LEU A 95 5.22 -18.07 -9.46
C LEU A 95 5.99 -19.30 -9.94
N ASP A 96 5.30 -20.38 -10.29
CA ASP A 96 5.90 -21.68 -10.59
C ASP A 96 6.87 -22.13 -9.48
N LEU A 97 6.36 -22.13 -8.24
CA LEU A 97 7.10 -22.54 -7.06
C LEU A 97 6.40 -23.71 -6.36
N HIS A 98 7.18 -24.60 -5.75
CA HIS A 98 6.60 -25.59 -4.85
C HIS A 98 5.94 -24.90 -3.64
N ARG A 99 4.79 -25.40 -3.21
CA ARG A 99 4.03 -24.87 -2.06
C ARG A 99 4.90 -24.76 -0.79
N GLN A 100 5.80 -25.72 -0.56
CA GLN A 100 6.71 -25.70 0.58
C GLN A 100 7.64 -24.48 0.55
N HIS A 101 8.11 -24.07 -0.63
CA HIS A 101 8.96 -22.88 -0.78
C HIS A 101 8.18 -21.59 -0.52
N VAL A 102 6.91 -21.54 -0.96
CA VAL A 102 6.02 -20.41 -0.67
C VAL A 102 5.75 -20.33 0.82
N HIS A 103 5.44 -21.45 1.46
CA HIS A 103 5.23 -21.52 2.91
C HIS A 103 6.45 -21.03 3.70
N ALA A 104 7.65 -21.50 3.36
CA ALA A 104 8.89 -21.08 3.99
C ALA A 104 9.17 -19.57 3.78
N ALA A 105 8.90 -19.06 2.57
CA ALA A 105 9.04 -17.65 2.27
C ALA A 105 8.08 -16.79 3.10
N ILE A 106 6.79 -17.15 3.15
CA ILE A 106 5.79 -16.43 3.94
C ILE A 106 6.14 -16.46 5.44
N LYS A 107 6.55 -17.62 5.97
CA LYS A 107 6.98 -17.72 7.35
C LYS A 107 8.12 -16.75 7.66
N LEU A 108 9.13 -16.68 6.81
CA LEU A 108 10.23 -15.72 6.95
C LEU A 108 9.74 -14.27 6.90
N LEU A 109 8.83 -13.94 5.99
CA LEU A 109 8.27 -12.59 5.88
C LEU A 109 7.46 -12.18 7.13
N VAL A 110 6.76 -13.14 7.74
CA VAL A 110 6.04 -12.94 9.02
C VAL A 110 7.03 -12.76 10.17
N GLU A 111 8.03 -13.63 10.28
CA GLU A 111 9.09 -13.55 11.31
C GLU A 111 9.86 -12.21 11.26
N ARG A 112 10.01 -11.64 10.06
CA ARG A 112 10.63 -10.33 9.85
C ARG A 112 9.67 -9.15 10.05
N GLY A 113 8.40 -9.39 10.33
CA GLY A 113 7.38 -8.36 10.50
C GLY A 113 7.05 -7.57 9.23
N ILE A 114 7.42 -8.10 8.05
CA ILE A 114 7.13 -7.48 6.76
C ILE A 114 5.66 -7.65 6.40
N ILE A 115 5.12 -8.83 6.67
CA ILE A 115 3.69 -9.13 6.60
C ILE A 115 3.19 -9.65 7.94
N GLN A 116 1.91 -9.53 8.17
CA GLN A 116 1.21 -10.05 9.34
C GLN A 116 0.18 -11.08 8.88
N GLU A 117 -0.02 -12.12 9.66
CA GLU A 117 -1.13 -13.04 9.45
C GLU A 117 -2.42 -12.39 9.95
N GLY A 118 -3.42 -12.37 9.11
CA GLY A 118 -4.76 -11.94 9.43
C GLY A 118 -5.68 -13.13 9.78
N PRO A 119 -6.98 -12.86 9.97
CA PRO A 119 -7.96 -13.89 10.27
C PRO A 119 -8.01 -14.96 9.17
N LYS A 120 -8.34 -16.16 9.58
CA LYS A 120 -8.54 -17.29 8.64
C LYS A 120 -9.82 -17.05 7.84
N ASN A 121 -9.72 -17.17 6.54
CA ASN A 121 -10.87 -17.24 5.65
C ASN A 121 -10.99 -18.69 5.14
N GLY A 122 -11.83 -19.50 5.79
CA GLY A 122 -11.91 -20.92 5.54
C GLY A 122 -10.61 -21.66 5.87
N ARG A 123 -10.00 -22.31 4.88
CA ARG A 123 -8.70 -23.02 5.01
C ARG A 123 -7.49 -22.16 4.71
N SER A 124 -7.67 -20.93 4.25
CA SER A 124 -6.62 -20.00 3.87
C SER A 124 -6.46 -18.91 4.93
N HIS A 125 -5.24 -18.46 5.15
CA HIS A 125 -4.96 -17.26 5.93
C HIS A 125 -5.01 -16.04 5.01
N SER A 126 -5.56 -14.95 5.49
CA SER A 126 -5.32 -13.64 4.90
C SER A 126 -3.98 -13.11 5.43
N TYR A 127 -3.37 -12.22 4.68
CA TYR A 127 -2.15 -11.54 5.09
C TYR A 127 -2.36 -10.05 5.00
N ARG A 128 -1.50 -9.29 5.66
CA ARG A 128 -1.48 -7.84 5.59
C ARG A 128 -0.06 -7.34 5.50
N LEU A 129 0.23 -6.46 4.55
CA LEU A 129 1.52 -5.79 4.48
C LEU A 129 1.63 -4.79 5.64
N ASN A 130 2.74 -4.82 6.37
CA ASN A 130 3.02 -3.84 7.41
C ASN A 130 3.13 -2.44 6.77
N SER A 131 2.47 -1.46 7.38
CA SER A 131 2.33 -0.10 6.85
C SER A 131 3.65 0.67 6.78
N THR A 132 4.71 0.18 7.41
CA THR A 132 6.06 0.75 7.30
C THR A 132 6.73 0.48 5.96
N TYR A 133 6.25 -0.50 5.19
CA TYR A 133 6.77 -0.82 3.84
C TYR A 133 5.98 -0.14 2.74
N GLY A 134 4.69 0.09 2.95
CA GLY A 134 3.84 0.74 1.97
C GLY A 134 2.39 0.80 2.43
N TRP A 135 1.56 1.50 1.67
CA TRP A 135 0.16 1.66 2.00
C TRP A 135 -0.72 1.76 0.75
N LYS A 136 -1.81 1.00 0.75
CA LYS A 136 -2.91 1.11 -0.20
C LYS A 136 -4.21 1.33 0.56
N GLY A 137 -4.72 2.55 0.54
CA GLY A 137 -5.92 2.92 1.28
C GLY A 137 -6.00 4.42 1.57
N LYS A 138 -6.99 4.83 2.37
CA LYS A 138 -7.12 6.21 2.80
C LYS A 138 -6.03 6.57 3.81
N THR A 139 -5.49 7.79 3.72
CA THR A 139 -4.41 8.27 4.61
C THR A 139 -4.82 8.32 6.09
N ILE A 140 -6.11 8.51 6.37
CA ILE A 140 -6.62 8.47 7.75
C ILE A 140 -6.44 7.08 8.37
N ASN A 141 -6.77 6.03 7.61
CA ASN A 141 -6.62 4.65 8.06
C ASN A 141 -5.15 4.27 8.28
N LEU A 142 -4.24 4.82 7.46
CA LEU A 142 -2.79 4.64 7.65
C LEU A 142 -2.33 5.18 9.01
N ARG A 143 -2.79 6.37 9.42
CA ARG A 143 -2.41 6.97 10.70
C ARG A 143 -2.89 6.14 11.89
N GLU A 144 -4.10 5.63 11.81
CA GLU A 144 -4.67 4.74 12.84
C GLU A 144 -3.92 3.41 12.89
N ARG A 145 -3.64 2.82 11.73
CA ARG A 145 -2.90 1.56 11.64
C ARG A 145 -1.50 1.65 12.23
N ARG A 146 -0.75 2.71 11.92
CA ARG A 146 0.59 2.94 12.50
C ARG A 146 0.56 3.07 14.02
N LYS A 147 -0.50 3.62 14.60
CA LYS A 147 -0.68 3.66 16.06
C LYS A 147 -0.82 2.25 16.63
N ILE A 148 -1.62 1.40 15.98
CA ILE A 148 -1.83 -0.01 16.40
C ILE A 148 -0.53 -0.79 16.29
N GLU A 149 0.18 -0.68 15.17
CA GLU A 149 1.45 -1.39 14.91
C GLU A 149 2.57 -0.95 15.87
N ALA A 150 2.53 0.28 16.39
CA ALA A 150 3.50 0.80 17.35
C ALA A 150 3.23 0.34 18.80
N LEU A 151 2.07 -0.26 19.09
CA LEU A 151 1.77 -0.77 20.44
C LEU A 151 2.49 -2.10 20.69
N PRO A 152 3.02 -2.33 21.90
CA PRO A 152 3.56 -3.64 22.28
C PRO A 152 2.46 -4.70 22.14
N GLY A 153 2.66 -5.68 21.24
CA GLY A 153 1.68 -6.72 20.94
C GLY A 153 0.65 -6.38 19.87
N GLY A 154 0.73 -5.21 19.23
CA GLY A 154 -0.24 -4.74 18.23
C GLY A 154 -0.30 -5.53 16.92
N ALA A 155 0.56 -6.52 16.72
CA ALA A 155 0.54 -7.40 15.56
C ALA A 155 -0.46 -8.58 15.66
N SER A 156 -1.11 -8.79 16.82
CA SER A 156 -1.84 -10.04 17.12
C SER A 156 -3.29 -9.87 17.59
N THR A 157 -3.87 -8.66 17.58
CA THR A 157 -5.21 -8.45 18.13
C THR A 157 -6.19 -7.91 17.11
N GLU A 158 -6.55 -8.71 16.12
CA GLU A 158 -7.92 -8.69 15.61
C GLU A 158 -8.58 -9.99 16.09
N GLY A 159 -9.03 -9.94 17.36
CA GLY A 159 -9.91 -10.94 17.94
C GLY A 159 -11.21 -10.99 17.14
N SER A 160 -11.67 -12.19 16.87
CA SER A 160 -13.01 -12.47 16.38
C SER A 160 -14.04 -11.68 17.16
N PRO A 161 -15.05 -11.09 16.53
CA PRO A 161 -16.26 -10.75 17.25
C PRO A 161 -16.86 -12.06 17.76
N GLU A 162 -16.95 -12.18 19.07
CA GLU A 162 -17.79 -13.20 19.70
C GLU A 162 -19.26 -12.84 19.41
N ASP A 163 -19.99 -13.88 18.97
CA ASP A 163 -21.45 -14.03 18.75
C ASP A 163 -22.10 -13.25 17.62
#